data_18e4c7d5f2bc6f99dc3b136e6ed06724
#
_entry.id   18e4c7d5f2bc6f99dc3b136e6ed06724
#
_cell.length_a   1.000
_cell.length_b   1.000
_cell.length_c   1.000
_cell.angle_alpha   90.00
_cell.angle_beta   90.00
_cell.angle_gamma   90.00
#
_symmetry.space_group_name_H-M   'P 1'
#
loop_
_entity.id
_entity.type
_entity.pdbx_description
1 polymer ?
#
loop_
_entity_poly.entity_id
_entity_poly.type
_entity_poly.pdbx_seq_one_letter_code
_entity_poly.pdbx_strand_id
1 'polypeptide(L)'
;MTNLQEPVEQAQITKEIDYEVFINKYKKLINDNEWLSKQSAKAESEGTFDSDIWLLYNDLTQSHNYIKFKRLRDLEKFKNITNKEIDVLKCYMVQQLDDGLSTKSISERFKDIEELIFTTKNFDWETIDTDKGNLIDTLFDNKNSSDAKIKNKGNILSYLDFLEEYDLITEDQLKVYGHLYTKKFKYEKSKPRILPSNKEIFNFDFIIKDFFYNYSKEKEEECIERKIYKPLLIWWKLGNVIPLRVSELCRKIPRECIYKDKENGRYFLKLNRVKVKLENRMVSRSSRPSIPLLTEIEITEDIYNLIDEYIKETEFDNDRENLFSYNAAVQFRREYIKLNRGKESITFCTHDIKFKKESFSRTVMSSLLKSFYTNIVEDKYNVHHDKKINLGDLRHLAFSSLVYQGVNPIDIAMLGGHTRLETQDHYVGHARYYIDSEIIDFVTGRKLPRENYRDSLAIKILKETSWNPPKSLSDCNPTEDGVGYCVADTEKDECDDVLLCPYCSKWWCEPTNESFIKIRKYIEDNNISPLMKLIDQQEQFLQKLILEAEVVNVNGLIEMEQSDSEKIRELSFKIRSNAERLLYFKKSLIEIKHMSVLK
;
A
#
# COMPACT_ATOMS: atom_id res chain seq x y z
N MET A 1 -12.06 39.22 -61.37
CA MET A 1 -13.23 38.36 -61.02
C MET A 1 -13.07 37.88 -59.62
N THR A 2 -13.71 38.60 -58.75
CA THR A 2 -13.68 38.44 -57.30
C THR A 2 -14.81 37.49 -56.87
N ASN A 3 -14.50 36.31 -56.35
CA ASN A 3 -15.49 35.48 -55.67
C ASN A 3 -15.37 35.73 -54.16
N LEU A 4 -16.31 36.52 -53.68
CA LEU A 4 -16.65 36.62 -52.27
C LEU A 4 -17.37 35.33 -51.84
N GLN A 5 -16.73 34.52 -51.00
CA GLN A 5 -17.42 33.49 -50.28
C GLN A 5 -18.11 34.12 -49.07
N GLU A 6 -19.42 33.98 -49.02
CA GLU A 6 -20.25 34.31 -47.86
C GLU A 6 -19.86 33.48 -46.67
N PRO A 7 -19.86 34.04 -45.43
CA PRO A 7 -19.64 33.25 -44.23
C PRO A 7 -20.88 32.38 -43.98
N VAL A 8 -20.65 31.07 -43.90
CA VAL A 8 -21.66 30.12 -43.42
C VAL A 8 -21.87 30.41 -41.94
N GLU A 9 -22.97 31.09 -41.62
CA GLU A 9 -23.50 31.15 -40.26
C GLU A 9 -23.80 29.72 -39.80
N GLN A 10 -22.90 29.16 -39.01
CA GLN A 10 -23.21 27.98 -38.18
C GLN A 10 -24.24 28.43 -37.13
N ALA A 11 -25.50 28.16 -37.38
CA ALA A 11 -26.55 28.26 -36.41
C ALA A 11 -26.20 27.30 -35.24
N GLN A 12 -25.63 27.82 -34.18
CA GLN A 12 -25.59 27.14 -32.88
C GLN A 12 -27.02 26.96 -32.40
N ILE A 13 -27.57 25.77 -32.62
CA ILE A 13 -28.80 25.34 -31.97
C ILE A 13 -28.42 25.08 -30.52
N THR A 14 -28.48 26.10 -29.69
CA THR A 14 -28.49 25.94 -28.21
C THR A 14 -29.81 25.24 -27.88
N LYS A 15 -29.74 23.92 -27.69
CA LYS A 15 -30.85 23.18 -27.05
C LYS A 15 -30.90 23.64 -25.60
N GLU A 16 -31.82 24.55 -25.28
CA GLU A 16 -32.20 24.79 -23.90
C GLU A 16 -32.58 23.46 -23.29
N ILE A 17 -31.81 22.99 -22.29
CA ILE A 17 -32.09 21.74 -21.59
C ILE A 17 -33.35 21.97 -20.74
N ASP A 18 -34.38 21.18 -20.98
CA ASP A 18 -35.53 21.13 -20.06
C ASP A 18 -35.04 20.62 -18.71
N TYR A 19 -34.90 21.56 -17.78
CA TYR A 19 -34.38 21.30 -16.45
C TYR A 19 -35.15 20.17 -15.69
N GLU A 20 -36.47 20.13 -15.84
CA GLU A 20 -37.27 19.09 -15.16
C GLU A 20 -37.02 17.72 -15.78
N VAL A 21 -36.91 17.63 -17.09
CA VAL A 21 -36.56 16.37 -17.78
C VAL A 21 -35.17 15.91 -17.36
N PHE A 22 -34.23 16.83 -17.27
CA PHE A 22 -32.86 16.55 -16.82
C PHE A 22 -32.83 15.96 -15.40
N ILE A 23 -33.44 16.63 -14.43
CA ILE A 23 -33.49 16.16 -13.04
C ILE A 23 -34.23 14.82 -12.91
N ASN A 24 -35.36 14.66 -13.62
CA ASN A 24 -36.18 13.43 -13.54
C ASN A 24 -35.41 12.22 -14.10
N LYS A 25 -34.53 12.38 -15.08
CA LYS A 25 -33.63 11.33 -15.55
C LYS A 25 -32.77 10.76 -14.38
N TYR A 26 -32.15 11.63 -13.60
CA TYR A 26 -31.28 11.21 -12.50
C TYR A 26 -32.07 10.73 -11.26
N LYS A 27 -33.25 11.29 -11.00
CA LYS A 27 -34.18 10.76 -9.98
C LYS A 27 -34.57 9.32 -10.29
N LYS A 28 -34.90 9.03 -11.54
CA LYS A 28 -35.21 7.67 -11.97
C LYS A 28 -33.98 6.75 -11.81
N LEU A 29 -32.82 7.18 -12.30
CA LEU A 29 -31.60 6.39 -12.27
C LEU A 29 -31.19 5.96 -10.85
N ILE A 30 -31.28 6.86 -9.86
CA ILE A 30 -30.90 6.56 -8.47
C ILE A 30 -31.90 5.61 -7.81
N ASN A 31 -33.18 5.70 -8.16
CA ASN A 31 -34.23 4.85 -7.60
C ASN A 31 -34.18 3.44 -8.22
N ASP A 32 -34.00 3.35 -9.54
CA ASP A 32 -33.96 2.06 -10.26
C ASP A 32 -32.76 1.19 -9.81
N ASN A 33 -31.69 1.82 -9.36
CA ASN A 33 -30.47 1.12 -8.89
C ASN A 33 -30.40 0.92 -7.36
N GLU A 34 -31.37 1.40 -6.60
CA GLU A 34 -31.44 1.27 -5.14
C GLU A 34 -30.14 1.65 -4.40
N TRP A 35 -29.41 2.67 -4.87
CA TRP A 35 -28.12 3.06 -4.29
C TRP A 35 -28.21 3.69 -2.91
N LEU A 36 -29.39 4.19 -2.52
CA LEU A 36 -29.62 4.87 -1.25
C LEU A 36 -30.24 3.93 -0.22
N SER A 37 -29.62 3.87 0.95
CA SER A 37 -30.18 3.18 2.12
C SER A 37 -31.08 4.12 2.91
N LYS A 38 -32.15 3.57 3.49
CA LYS A 38 -33.06 4.34 4.36
C LYS A 38 -32.54 4.49 5.78
N GLN A 39 -31.70 3.56 6.22
CA GLN A 39 -31.21 3.51 7.59
C GLN A 39 -29.75 3.08 7.66
N SER A 40 -29.02 3.65 8.61
CA SER A 40 -27.65 3.26 9.00
C SER A 40 -27.52 3.23 10.52
N ALA A 41 -26.39 2.77 11.04
CA ALA A 41 -26.09 2.78 12.48
C ALA A 41 -26.14 4.18 13.12
N LYS A 42 -26.00 5.25 12.31
CA LYS A 42 -25.83 6.63 12.81
C LYS A 42 -26.86 7.63 12.30
N ALA A 43 -27.64 7.27 11.28
CA ALA A 43 -28.59 8.18 10.67
C ALA A 43 -29.72 7.43 9.94
N GLU A 44 -30.85 8.08 9.81
CA GLU A 44 -31.98 7.69 8.98
C GLU A 44 -32.14 8.67 7.83
N SER A 45 -32.72 8.20 6.71
CA SER A 45 -32.97 8.97 5.50
C SER A 45 -34.24 8.44 4.84
N GLU A 46 -34.90 9.25 4.05
CA GLU A 46 -36.01 8.77 3.20
C GLU A 46 -35.53 7.80 2.11
N GLY A 47 -34.21 7.84 1.79
CA GLY A 47 -33.60 6.99 0.77
C GLY A 47 -34.02 7.37 -0.65
N THR A 48 -34.30 8.65 -0.88
CA THR A 48 -34.71 9.20 -2.16
C THR A 48 -33.74 10.25 -2.65
N PHE A 49 -33.84 10.63 -3.93
CA PHE A 49 -33.05 11.72 -4.51
C PHE A 49 -33.23 13.03 -3.72
N ASP A 50 -34.46 13.32 -3.29
CA ASP A 50 -34.79 14.58 -2.61
C ASP A 50 -34.32 14.64 -1.17
N SER A 51 -33.91 13.50 -0.57
CA SER A 51 -33.42 13.44 0.80
C SER A 51 -32.25 14.39 1.05
N ASP A 52 -32.26 15.03 2.23
CA ASP A 52 -31.16 15.90 2.70
C ASP A 52 -29.90 15.15 3.08
N ILE A 53 -30.03 13.87 3.37
CA ILE A 53 -28.90 12.99 3.70
C ILE A 53 -29.00 11.74 2.81
N TRP A 54 -27.94 11.49 2.05
CA TRP A 54 -27.80 10.24 1.32
C TRP A 54 -26.93 9.27 2.11
N LEU A 55 -27.42 8.05 2.28
CA LEU A 55 -26.74 6.96 2.93
C LEU A 55 -26.28 5.97 1.86
N LEU A 56 -25.04 6.10 1.42
CA LEU A 56 -24.44 5.26 0.37
C LEU A 56 -23.76 4.05 0.99
N TYR A 57 -24.30 2.86 0.77
CA TYR A 57 -23.72 1.65 1.32
C TYR A 57 -22.41 1.28 0.61
N ASN A 58 -21.39 0.96 1.39
CA ASN A 58 -20.09 0.49 0.90
C ASN A 58 -19.94 -0.99 1.21
N ASP A 59 -20.08 -1.82 0.19
CA ASP A 59 -19.95 -3.26 0.32
C ASP A 59 -18.58 -3.72 0.84
N LEU A 60 -17.50 -3.03 0.48
CA LEU A 60 -16.14 -3.43 0.88
C LEU A 60 -15.88 -3.24 2.38
N THR A 61 -16.46 -2.21 2.97
CA THR A 61 -16.28 -1.88 4.40
C THR A 61 -17.48 -2.26 5.24
N GLN A 62 -18.60 -2.62 4.60
CA GLN A 62 -19.91 -2.85 5.24
C GLN A 62 -20.35 -1.68 6.14
N SER A 63 -20.14 -0.49 5.63
CA SER A 63 -20.49 0.75 6.31
C SER A 63 -21.13 1.72 5.33
N HIS A 64 -21.73 2.78 5.86
CA HIS A 64 -22.32 3.83 5.03
C HIS A 64 -21.37 5.01 4.90
N ASN A 65 -21.25 5.54 3.69
CA ASN A 65 -20.72 6.86 3.43
C ASN A 65 -21.88 7.85 3.38
N TYR A 66 -21.68 9.02 3.96
CA TYR A 66 -22.73 10.03 4.13
C TYR A 66 -22.47 11.21 3.23
N ILE A 67 -23.51 11.67 2.51
CA ILE A 67 -23.55 12.96 1.82
C ILE A 67 -24.64 13.79 2.47
N LYS A 68 -24.29 14.96 2.99
CA LYS A 68 -25.20 15.81 3.76
C LYS A 68 -25.48 17.11 3.01
N PHE A 69 -26.48 17.13 2.15
CA PHE A 69 -26.90 18.30 1.41
C PHE A 69 -27.55 19.38 2.30
N LYS A 70 -28.03 18.98 3.49
CA LYS A 70 -28.61 19.94 4.47
C LYS A 70 -27.65 21.08 4.79
N ARG A 71 -26.34 20.82 4.81
CA ARG A 71 -25.34 21.88 5.07
C ARG A 71 -25.33 22.96 3.98
N LEU A 72 -25.59 22.62 2.74
CA LEU A 72 -25.69 23.55 1.62
C LEU A 72 -27.01 24.35 1.64
N ARG A 73 -28.06 23.80 2.28
CA ARG A 73 -29.36 24.46 2.44
C ARG A 73 -29.45 25.40 3.66
N ASP A 74 -28.41 25.47 4.47
CA ASP A 74 -28.37 26.34 5.64
C ASP A 74 -28.21 27.81 5.21
N LEU A 75 -29.35 28.44 4.92
CA LEU A 75 -29.47 29.75 4.25
C LEU A 75 -28.83 30.92 5.01
N GLU A 76 -28.59 30.77 6.30
CA GLU A 76 -27.90 31.82 7.09
C GLU A 76 -26.41 31.94 6.69
N LYS A 77 -25.80 30.85 6.28
CA LYS A 77 -24.40 30.81 5.88
C LYS A 77 -24.20 30.89 4.34
N PHE A 78 -25.20 30.52 3.55
CA PHE A 78 -25.09 30.33 2.09
C PHE A 78 -26.23 30.99 1.31
N LYS A 79 -26.33 32.29 1.42
CA LYS A 79 -27.38 33.05 0.68
C LYS A 79 -27.30 32.90 -0.84
N ASN A 80 -26.22 32.34 -1.37
CA ASN A 80 -25.93 32.34 -2.80
C ASN A 80 -26.15 30.99 -3.50
N ILE A 81 -26.51 29.90 -2.80
CA ILE A 81 -26.79 28.62 -3.45
C ILE A 81 -28.30 28.38 -3.53
N THR A 82 -28.80 28.05 -4.69
CA THR A 82 -30.20 27.76 -4.95
C THR A 82 -30.52 26.28 -4.82
N ASN A 83 -31.78 25.92 -4.58
CA ASN A 83 -32.19 24.51 -4.61
C ASN A 83 -31.92 23.86 -5.97
N LYS A 84 -32.03 24.60 -7.06
CA LYS A 84 -31.69 24.11 -8.41
C LYS A 84 -30.23 23.67 -8.51
N GLU A 85 -29.30 24.46 -8.00
CA GLU A 85 -27.87 24.13 -8.02
C GLU A 85 -27.56 22.92 -7.14
N ILE A 86 -28.24 22.77 -6.00
CA ILE A 86 -28.12 21.57 -5.16
C ILE A 86 -28.63 20.34 -5.90
N ASP A 87 -29.75 20.42 -6.65
CA ASP A 87 -30.28 19.32 -7.44
C ASP A 87 -29.34 18.97 -8.59
N VAL A 88 -28.72 19.94 -9.26
CA VAL A 88 -27.67 19.71 -10.26
C VAL A 88 -26.46 19.01 -9.66
N LEU A 89 -26.01 19.41 -8.47
CA LEU A 89 -24.95 18.71 -7.75
C LEU A 89 -25.33 17.27 -7.40
N LYS A 90 -26.59 17.04 -7.02
CA LYS A 90 -27.11 15.68 -6.82
C LYS A 90 -27.08 14.87 -8.12
N CYS A 91 -27.47 15.44 -9.26
CA CYS A 91 -27.38 14.80 -10.57
C CYS A 91 -25.95 14.38 -10.90
N TYR A 92 -24.99 15.28 -10.66
CA TYR A 92 -23.57 14.95 -10.83
C TYR A 92 -23.15 13.77 -9.93
N MET A 93 -23.55 13.74 -8.66
CA MET A 93 -23.24 12.61 -7.78
C MET A 93 -23.87 11.28 -8.27
N VAL A 94 -25.09 11.34 -8.84
CA VAL A 94 -25.74 10.17 -9.46
C VAL A 94 -24.97 9.73 -10.69
N GLN A 95 -24.56 10.67 -11.56
CA GLN A 95 -23.71 10.35 -12.72
C GLN A 95 -22.44 9.61 -12.29
N GLN A 96 -21.79 10.08 -11.21
CA GLN A 96 -20.58 9.44 -10.70
C GLN A 96 -20.85 8.02 -10.11
N LEU A 97 -22.04 7.78 -9.56
CA LEU A 97 -22.48 6.43 -9.16
C LEU A 97 -22.68 5.53 -10.38
N ASP A 98 -23.31 6.03 -11.41
CA ASP A 98 -23.55 5.32 -12.67
C ASP A 98 -22.25 5.00 -13.39
N ASP A 99 -21.33 5.94 -13.41
CA ASP A 99 -19.95 5.73 -13.84
C ASP A 99 -19.21 4.72 -12.95
N GLY A 100 -19.83 4.22 -11.86
CA GLY A 100 -19.37 3.15 -10.94
C GLY A 100 -18.22 3.61 -10.05
N LEU A 101 -18.09 4.89 -9.69
CA LEU A 101 -17.19 5.30 -8.64
C LEU A 101 -17.59 4.67 -7.32
N SER A 102 -16.59 4.43 -6.47
CA SER A 102 -16.88 3.91 -5.12
C SER A 102 -17.63 4.96 -4.31
N THR A 103 -18.55 4.52 -3.46
CA THR A 103 -19.33 5.41 -2.57
C THR A 103 -18.44 6.27 -1.68
N LYS A 104 -17.25 5.78 -1.33
CA LYS A 104 -16.23 6.56 -0.62
C LYS A 104 -15.67 7.70 -1.48
N SER A 105 -15.31 7.42 -2.73
CA SER A 105 -14.79 8.44 -3.66
C SER A 105 -15.83 9.53 -3.93
N ILE A 106 -17.10 9.16 -4.05
CA ILE A 106 -18.20 10.11 -4.23
C ILE A 106 -18.36 11.01 -3.00
N SER A 107 -18.31 10.44 -1.80
CA SER A 107 -18.35 11.24 -0.56
C SER A 107 -17.15 12.18 -0.43
N GLU A 108 -15.97 11.78 -0.90
CA GLU A 108 -14.77 12.62 -0.92
C GLU A 108 -14.89 13.74 -1.98
N ARG A 109 -15.41 13.45 -3.18
CA ARG A 109 -15.71 14.46 -4.21
C ARG A 109 -16.70 15.49 -3.73
N PHE A 110 -17.79 15.03 -3.11
CA PHE A 110 -18.77 15.94 -2.53
C PHE A 110 -18.14 16.89 -1.50
N LYS A 111 -17.28 16.40 -0.62
CA LYS A 111 -16.60 17.24 0.38
C LYS A 111 -15.68 18.29 -0.25
N ASP A 112 -14.95 17.93 -1.30
CA ASP A 112 -14.09 18.89 -2.00
C ASP A 112 -14.92 19.99 -2.66
N ILE A 113 -16.04 19.64 -3.31
CA ILE A 113 -16.97 20.59 -3.92
C ILE A 113 -17.68 21.43 -2.85
N GLU A 114 -18.18 20.78 -1.78
CA GLU A 114 -18.81 21.46 -0.64
C GLU A 114 -17.86 22.51 -0.04
N GLU A 115 -16.60 22.17 0.21
CA GLU A 115 -15.61 23.10 0.76
C GLU A 115 -15.33 24.28 -0.17
N LEU A 116 -15.27 24.03 -1.50
CA LEU A 116 -15.10 25.10 -2.47
C LEU A 116 -16.32 26.05 -2.47
N ILE A 117 -17.53 25.51 -2.57
CA ILE A 117 -18.78 26.30 -2.48
C ILE A 117 -18.80 27.16 -1.22
N PHE A 118 -18.43 26.57 -0.08
CA PHE A 118 -18.35 27.25 1.20
C PHE A 118 -17.38 28.42 1.19
N THR A 119 -16.16 28.16 0.78
CA THR A 119 -15.06 29.11 0.92
C THR A 119 -15.17 30.23 -0.11
N THR A 120 -15.71 29.93 -1.30
CA THR A 120 -15.85 30.90 -2.39
C THR A 120 -17.24 31.53 -2.48
N LYS A 121 -18.11 31.31 -1.51
CA LYS A 121 -19.51 31.77 -1.54
C LYS A 121 -20.24 31.39 -2.83
N ASN A 122 -20.19 30.09 -3.16
CA ASN A 122 -20.77 29.55 -4.38
C ASN A 122 -20.11 30.05 -5.68
N PHE A 123 -18.78 29.92 -5.75
CA PHE A 123 -17.97 30.31 -6.92
C PHE A 123 -17.97 31.83 -7.22
N ASP A 124 -18.34 32.69 -6.29
CA ASP A 124 -18.31 34.13 -6.48
C ASP A 124 -16.89 34.62 -6.79
N TRP A 125 -16.68 35.07 -8.05
CA TRP A 125 -15.36 35.46 -8.53
C TRP A 125 -14.80 36.71 -7.82
N GLU A 126 -15.62 37.63 -7.38
CA GLU A 126 -15.18 38.81 -6.60
C GLU A 126 -14.65 38.41 -5.21
N THR A 127 -15.21 37.35 -4.66
CA THR A 127 -14.69 36.76 -3.40
C THR A 127 -13.40 35.97 -3.64
N ILE A 128 -13.24 35.36 -4.82
CA ILE A 128 -12.09 34.50 -5.16
C ILE A 128 -10.86 35.33 -5.52
N ASP A 129 -11.02 36.30 -6.41
CA ASP A 129 -9.92 37.07 -6.98
C ASP A 129 -9.90 38.47 -6.36
N THR A 130 -9.03 38.66 -5.40
CA THR A 130 -8.91 39.88 -4.61
C THR A 130 -7.51 40.49 -4.74
N ASP A 131 -7.35 41.76 -4.40
CA ASP A 131 -6.03 42.42 -4.33
C ASP A 131 -5.02 41.69 -3.41
N LYS A 132 -5.49 40.87 -2.49
CA LYS A 132 -4.67 40.05 -1.58
C LYS A 132 -4.23 38.72 -2.17
N GLY A 133 -4.68 38.38 -3.36
CA GLY A 133 -4.40 37.15 -4.07
C GLY A 133 -5.63 36.28 -4.30
N ASN A 134 -5.41 35.18 -5.02
CA ASN A 134 -6.49 34.27 -5.40
C ASN A 134 -6.76 33.24 -4.31
N LEU A 135 -8.00 33.20 -3.82
CA LEU A 135 -8.42 32.33 -2.73
C LEU A 135 -8.29 30.84 -3.09
N ILE A 136 -8.52 30.46 -4.35
CA ILE A 136 -8.38 29.07 -4.82
C ILE A 136 -6.93 28.60 -4.63
N ASP A 137 -5.95 29.48 -4.86
CA ASP A 137 -4.56 29.13 -4.68
C ASP A 137 -4.25 28.71 -3.25
N THR A 138 -4.85 29.39 -2.28
CA THR A 138 -4.66 29.06 -0.84
C THR A 138 -5.35 27.75 -0.46
N LEU A 139 -6.48 27.42 -1.10
CA LEU A 139 -7.21 26.16 -0.84
C LEU A 139 -6.45 24.93 -1.33
N PHE A 140 -5.65 25.11 -2.39
CA PHE A 140 -4.85 24.03 -3.00
C PHE A 140 -3.36 24.13 -2.67
N ASP A 141 -2.89 25.19 -1.98
CA ASP A 141 -1.48 25.35 -1.63
C ASP A 141 -1.08 24.38 -0.51
N ASN A 142 -0.34 23.36 -0.88
CA ASN A 142 0.11 22.28 -0.02
C ASN A 142 1.49 22.53 0.61
N LYS A 143 1.79 23.75 1.05
CA LYS A 143 3.03 23.96 1.83
C LYS A 143 3.04 23.17 3.14
N ASN A 144 1.82 22.83 3.66
CA ASN A 144 1.65 21.86 4.74
C ASN A 144 0.48 20.95 4.37
N SER A 145 0.74 19.68 4.08
CA SER A 145 -0.27 18.67 3.65
C SER A 145 -1.43 18.45 4.64
N SER A 146 -1.34 18.98 5.87
CA SER A 146 -2.40 18.97 6.87
C SER A 146 -3.43 20.09 6.69
N ASP A 147 -3.07 21.21 6.03
CA ASP A 147 -3.89 22.42 5.97
C ASP A 147 -4.62 22.60 4.63
N ALA A 148 -4.30 21.78 3.62
CA ALA A 148 -5.04 21.77 2.37
C ALA A 148 -6.47 21.28 2.59
N LYS A 149 -7.43 22.18 2.44
CA LYS A 149 -8.85 21.88 2.64
C LYS A 149 -9.43 21.06 1.50
N ILE A 150 -8.96 21.30 0.27
CA ILE A 150 -9.36 20.56 -0.93
C ILE A 150 -8.24 19.61 -1.32
N LYS A 151 -8.53 18.31 -1.32
CA LYS A 151 -7.53 17.26 -1.52
C LYS A 151 -7.26 16.93 -2.98
N ASN A 152 -8.24 17.13 -3.84
CA ASN A 152 -8.13 16.72 -5.23
C ASN A 152 -8.77 17.72 -6.20
N LYS A 153 -7.93 18.49 -6.88
CA LYS A 153 -8.34 19.41 -7.95
C LYS A 153 -9.20 18.72 -9.02
N GLY A 154 -8.88 17.46 -9.36
CA GLY A 154 -9.64 16.68 -10.35
C GLY A 154 -11.10 16.46 -9.96
N ASN A 155 -11.44 16.48 -8.66
CA ASN A 155 -12.83 16.37 -8.23
C ASN A 155 -13.64 17.60 -8.59
N ILE A 156 -13.02 18.78 -8.47
CA ILE A 156 -13.65 20.06 -8.85
C ILE A 156 -13.75 20.19 -10.37
N LEU A 157 -12.66 19.92 -11.09
CA LEU A 157 -12.67 19.96 -12.55
C LEU A 157 -13.72 19.02 -13.14
N SER A 158 -13.85 17.81 -12.61
CA SER A 158 -14.86 16.86 -13.07
C SER A 158 -16.31 17.33 -12.83
N TYR A 159 -16.54 18.14 -11.79
CA TYR A 159 -17.84 18.77 -11.58
C TYR A 159 -18.08 19.93 -12.56
N LEU A 160 -17.09 20.76 -12.79
CA LEU A 160 -17.19 21.86 -13.74
C LEU A 160 -17.29 21.36 -15.20
N ASP A 161 -16.58 20.28 -15.56
CA ASP A 161 -16.75 19.56 -16.83
C ASP A 161 -18.21 19.09 -17.03
N PHE A 162 -18.82 18.55 -15.95
CA PHE A 162 -20.22 18.13 -15.99
C PHE A 162 -21.17 19.32 -16.20
N LEU A 163 -20.93 20.45 -15.54
CA LEU A 163 -21.74 21.65 -15.72
C LEU A 163 -21.59 22.21 -17.13
N GLU A 164 -20.39 22.19 -17.69
CA GLU A 164 -20.12 22.62 -19.07
C GLU A 164 -20.80 21.71 -20.11
N GLU A 165 -20.70 20.38 -19.91
CA GLU A 165 -21.32 19.40 -20.82
C GLU A 165 -22.82 19.60 -20.99
N TYR A 166 -23.50 20.04 -19.93
CA TYR A 166 -24.94 20.27 -19.92
C TYR A 166 -25.35 21.74 -20.01
N ASP A 167 -24.43 22.65 -20.39
CA ASP A 167 -24.66 24.09 -20.50
C ASP A 167 -25.27 24.74 -19.23
N LEU A 168 -24.85 24.20 -18.06
CA LEU A 168 -25.31 24.64 -16.73
C LEU A 168 -24.25 25.47 -15.99
N ILE A 169 -23.10 25.70 -16.60
CA ILE A 169 -21.98 26.41 -15.98
C ILE A 169 -22.24 27.93 -16.01
N THR A 170 -22.04 28.60 -14.88
CA THR A 170 -22.13 30.05 -14.78
C THR A 170 -20.83 30.72 -15.23
N GLU A 171 -20.86 32.04 -15.51
CA GLU A 171 -19.67 32.80 -15.90
C GLU A 171 -18.57 32.74 -14.83
N ASP A 172 -18.92 32.84 -13.56
CA ASP A 172 -17.96 32.77 -12.47
C ASP A 172 -17.37 31.34 -12.29
N GLN A 173 -18.19 30.32 -12.46
CA GLN A 173 -17.72 28.93 -12.50
C GLN A 173 -16.79 28.68 -13.67
N LEU A 174 -17.03 29.30 -14.83
CA LEU A 174 -16.16 29.22 -16.00
C LEU A 174 -14.79 29.88 -15.75
N LYS A 175 -14.75 31.03 -15.04
CA LYS A 175 -13.50 31.67 -14.61
C LYS A 175 -12.71 30.76 -13.66
N VAL A 176 -13.40 30.13 -12.68
CA VAL A 176 -12.79 29.14 -11.77
C VAL A 176 -12.25 27.94 -12.53
N TYR A 177 -13.00 27.43 -13.50
CA TYR A 177 -12.59 26.32 -14.36
C TYR A 177 -11.31 26.64 -15.13
N GLY A 178 -11.27 27.80 -15.80
CA GLY A 178 -10.09 28.29 -16.53
C GLY A 178 -8.86 28.44 -15.63
N HIS A 179 -9.06 29.01 -14.43
CA HIS A 179 -7.99 29.17 -13.44
C HIS A 179 -7.45 27.82 -12.97
N LEU A 180 -8.32 26.88 -12.59
CA LEU A 180 -7.93 25.54 -12.18
C LEU A 180 -7.27 24.75 -13.31
N TYR A 181 -7.73 24.89 -14.54
CA TYR A 181 -7.21 24.16 -15.69
C TYR A 181 -5.76 24.59 -16.03
N THR A 182 -5.51 25.89 -16.02
CA THR A 182 -4.22 26.46 -16.43
C THR A 182 -3.16 26.36 -15.34
N LYS A 183 -3.54 26.43 -14.07
CA LYS A 183 -2.61 26.46 -12.96
C LYS A 183 -2.07 25.10 -12.59
N LYS A 184 -0.74 24.98 -12.54
CA LYS A 184 -0.04 23.79 -12.02
C LYS A 184 0.18 23.94 -10.52
N PHE A 185 -0.62 23.24 -9.72
CA PHE A 185 -0.36 23.11 -8.29
C PHE A 185 0.77 22.11 -8.07
N LYS A 186 1.74 22.49 -7.23
CA LYS A 186 2.80 21.58 -6.80
C LYS A 186 2.22 20.65 -5.73
N TYR A 187 1.81 19.45 -6.12
CA TYR A 187 1.54 18.40 -5.14
C TYR A 187 2.86 17.86 -4.63
N GLU A 188 3.07 17.89 -3.31
CA GLU A 188 4.12 17.07 -2.74
C GLU A 188 3.81 15.60 -3.05
N LYS A 189 4.80 14.89 -3.58
CA LYS A 189 4.69 13.43 -3.70
C LYS A 189 4.33 12.89 -2.31
N SER A 190 3.28 12.09 -2.24
CA SER A 190 2.90 11.43 -1.00
C SER A 190 4.14 10.76 -0.39
N LYS A 191 4.46 11.09 0.85
CA LYS A 191 5.59 10.45 1.55
C LYS A 191 5.39 8.94 1.49
N PRO A 192 6.45 8.17 1.20
CA PRO A 192 6.34 6.72 1.17
C PRO A 192 5.81 6.23 2.52
N ARG A 193 4.97 5.21 2.48
CA ARG A 193 4.40 4.61 3.68
C ARG A 193 5.53 4.09 4.57
N ILE A 194 5.57 4.52 5.80
CA ILE A 194 6.51 3.96 6.78
C ILE A 194 5.99 2.57 7.16
N LEU A 195 6.76 1.53 6.85
CA LEU A 195 6.48 0.16 7.26
C LEU A 195 6.95 -0.10 8.70
N PRO A 196 6.43 -1.13 9.39
CA PRO A 196 7.01 -1.61 10.65
C PRO A 196 8.46 -2.02 10.46
N SER A 197 9.27 -1.95 11.51
CA SER A 197 10.65 -2.42 11.44
C SER A 197 10.70 -3.93 11.17
N ASN A 198 11.81 -4.41 10.67
CA ASN A 198 11.95 -5.84 10.41
C ASN A 198 11.93 -6.67 11.68
N LYS A 199 12.43 -6.13 12.79
CA LYS A 199 12.28 -6.75 14.11
C LYS A 199 10.80 -7.04 14.42
N GLU A 200 9.92 -6.08 14.13
CA GLU A 200 8.48 -6.24 14.34
C GLU A 200 7.87 -7.32 13.41
N ILE A 201 8.31 -7.33 12.16
CA ILE A 201 7.86 -8.30 11.16
C ILE A 201 8.27 -9.72 11.56
N PHE A 202 9.54 -9.92 11.98
CA PHE A 202 10.04 -11.23 12.40
C PHE A 202 9.45 -11.71 13.72
N ASN A 203 9.30 -10.81 14.69
CA ASN A 203 8.62 -11.16 15.93
C ASN A 203 7.20 -11.64 15.65
N PHE A 204 6.48 -10.94 14.78
CA PHE A 204 5.14 -11.36 14.40
C PHE A 204 5.13 -12.70 13.66
N ASP A 205 6.03 -12.89 12.69
CA ASP A 205 6.16 -14.16 11.95
C ASP A 205 6.50 -15.33 12.87
N PHE A 206 7.43 -15.13 13.79
CA PHE A 206 7.77 -16.14 14.79
C PHE A 206 6.56 -16.46 15.69
N ILE A 207 5.93 -15.45 16.27
CA ILE A 207 4.82 -15.63 17.20
C ILE A 207 3.62 -16.28 16.54
N ILE A 208 3.22 -15.84 15.33
CA ILE A 208 2.06 -16.44 14.65
C ILE A 208 2.34 -17.89 14.25
N LYS A 209 3.55 -18.22 13.82
CA LYS A 209 3.93 -19.60 13.51
C LYS A 209 3.98 -20.45 14.77
N ASP A 210 4.64 -20.00 15.83
CA ASP A 210 4.75 -20.72 17.10
C ASP A 210 3.37 -20.96 17.71
N PHE A 211 2.51 -19.94 17.75
CA PHE A 211 1.14 -20.04 18.23
C PHE A 211 0.32 -21.12 17.54
N PHE A 212 0.51 -21.32 16.23
CA PHE A 212 -0.25 -22.32 15.48
C PHE A 212 0.38 -23.71 15.44
N TYR A 213 1.71 -23.83 15.50
CA TYR A 213 2.40 -25.11 15.28
C TYR A 213 2.95 -25.77 16.56
N ASN A 214 3.32 -25.00 17.57
CA ASN A 214 3.97 -25.52 18.78
C ASN A 214 3.03 -25.61 20.00
N TYR A 215 1.79 -25.20 19.87
CA TYR A 215 0.84 -25.24 20.98
C TYR A 215 0.32 -26.66 21.22
N SER A 216 0.21 -27.06 22.52
CA SER A 216 -0.29 -28.38 22.87
C SER A 216 -1.76 -28.53 22.46
N LYS A 217 -2.10 -29.66 21.79
CA LYS A 217 -3.47 -29.98 21.36
C LYS A 217 -4.42 -30.35 22.51
N GLU A 218 -3.96 -30.24 23.75
CA GLU A 218 -4.63 -30.83 24.91
C GLU A 218 -5.70 -29.95 25.56
N LYS A 219 -5.69 -28.62 25.31
CA LYS A 219 -6.69 -27.73 25.91
C LYS A 219 -7.73 -27.28 24.87
N GLU A 220 -9.00 -27.53 25.15
CA GLU A 220 -10.12 -27.16 24.29
C GLU A 220 -10.19 -25.66 24.03
N GLU A 221 -9.88 -24.82 25.05
CA GLU A 221 -9.83 -23.37 24.93
C GLU A 221 -8.81 -22.91 23.89
N GLU A 222 -7.62 -23.51 23.88
CA GLU A 222 -6.54 -23.19 22.94
C GLU A 222 -6.86 -23.62 21.52
N CYS A 223 -7.61 -24.72 21.37
CA CYS A 223 -8.10 -25.19 20.09
C CYS A 223 -9.09 -24.19 19.47
N ILE A 224 -10.03 -23.67 20.27
CA ILE A 224 -11.01 -22.68 19.82
C ILE A 224 -10.34 -21.33 19.54
N GLU A 225 -9.40 -20.91 20.37
CA GLU A 225 -8.66 -19.67 20.14
C GLU A 225 -7.89 -19.69 18.81
N ARG A 226 -7.27 -20.81 18.43
CA ARG A 226 -6.66 -20.98 17.11
C ARG A 226 -7.67 -20.89 15.97
N LYS A 227 -8.84 -21.49 16.11
CA LYS A 227 -9.91 -21.38 15.09
C LYS A 227 -10.34 -19.93 14.88
N ILE A 228 -10.42 -19.13 15.95
CA ILE A 228 -10.76 -17.69 15.86
C ILE A 228 -9.69 -16.94 15.05
N TYR A 229 -8.40 -17.20 15.29
CA TYR A 229 -7.30 -16.48 14.64
C TYR A 229 -6.82 -17.11 13.32
N LYS A 230 -7.34 -18.28 12.91
CA LYS A 230 -6.93 -18.95 11.66
C LYS A 230 -7.02 -18.05 10.40
N PRO A 231 -8.02 -17.15 10.24
CA PRO A 231 -8.01 -16.18 9.15
C PRO A 231 -6.78 -15.29 9.10
N LEU A 232 -6.16 -14.96 10.25
CA LEU A 232 -4.91 -14.18 10.30
C LEU A 232 -3.71 -15.00 9.81
N LEU A 233 -3.65 -16.28 10.13
CA LEU A 233 -2.59 -17.15 9.62
C LEU A 233 -2.68 -17.30 8.10
N ILE A 234 -3.90 -17.48 7.57
CA ILE A 234 -4.14 -17.52 6.11
C ILE A 234 -3.72 -16.20 5.47
N TRP A 235 -4.13 -15.06 6.05
CA TRP A 235 -3.71 -13.74 5.59
C TRP A 235 -2.19 -13.58 5.57
N TRP A 236 -1.52 -14.00 6.64
CA TRP A 236 -0.07 -13.91 6.76
C TRP A 236 0.65 -14.76 5.71
N LYS A 237 0.25 -16.03 5.59
CA LYS A 237 0.83 -16.98 4.62
C LYS A 237 0.61 -16.57 3.18
N LEU A 238 -0.63 -16.24 2.80
CA LEU A 238 -0.95 -15.80 1.43
C LEU A 238 -0.32 -14.45 1.09
N GLY A 239 -0.39 -13.49 2.02
CA GLY A 239 0.09 -12.14 1.77
C GLY A 239 1.61 -12.03 1.63
N ASN A 240 2.38 -12.97 2.17
CA ASN A 240 3.84 -13.05 1.98
C ASN A 240 4.21 -13.53 0.56
N VAL A 241 3.31 -14.27 -0.10
CA VAL A 241 3.55 -14.82 -1.45
C VAL A 241 2.85 -14.00 -2.52
N ILE A 242 1.61 -13.59 -2.25
CA ILE A 242 0.75 -12.91 -3.21
C ILE A 242 0.40 -11.52 -2.66
N PRO A 243 0.73 -10.42 -3.35
CA PRO A 243 0.45 -9.07 -2.89
C PRO A 243 -1.05 -8.72 -2.99
N LEU A 244 -1.90 -9.40 -2.20
CA LEU A 244 -3.35 -9.23 -2.19
C LEU A 244 -3.79 -7.93 -1.49
N ARG A 245 -4.85 -7.31 -2.01
CA ARG A 245 -5.56 -6.29 -1.22
C ARG A 245 -6.36 -6.96 -0.11
N VAL A 246 -6.42 -6.34 1.06
CA VAL A 246 -7.19 -6.87 2.20
C VAL A 246 -8.66 -7.10 1.83
N SER A 247 -9.25 -6.23 1.01
CA SER A 247 -10.60 -6.39 0.51
C SER A 247 -10.77 -7.56 -0.46
N GLU A 248 -9.75 -7.87 -1.27
CA GLU A 248 -9.73 -9.06 -2.12
C GLU A 248 -9.66 -10.31 -1.27
N LEU A 249 -8.74 -10.34 -0.31
CA LEU A 249 -8.60 -11.45 0.62
C LEU A 249 -9.90 -11.74 1.39
N CYS A 250 -10.53 -10.71 1.97
CA CYS A 250 -11.70 -10.90 2.82
C CYS A 250 -12.98 -11.24 2.04
N ARG A 251 -13.12 -10.77 0.78
CA ARG A 251 -14.42 -10.76 0.08
C ARG A 251 -14.37 -11.15 -1.40
N LYS A 252 -13.23 -11.54 -1.93
CA LYS A 252 -13.09 -11.87 -3.35
C LYS A 252 -12.45 -13.23 -3.60
N ILE A 253 -12.05 -13.92 -2.54
CA ILE A 253 -11.66 -15.32 -2.61
C ILE A 253 -12.92 -16.15 -2.40
N PRO A 254 -13.38 -16.92 -3.41
CA PRO A 254 -14.57 -17.75 -3.26
C PRO A 254 -14.34 -18.86 -2.21
N ARG A 255 -15.43 -19.43 -1.68
CA ARG A 255 -15.32 -20.58 -0.77
C ARG A 255 -14.61 -21.76 -1.43
N GLU A 256 -14.96 -22.07 -2.66
CA GLU A 256 -14.36 -23.14 -3.44
C GLU A 256 -13.14 -22.62 -4.22
N CYS A 257 -12.20 -22.00 -3.48
CA CYS A 257 -11.07 -21.28 -4.09
C CYS A 257 -9.89 -22.18 -4.40
N ILE A 258 -9.77 -23.36 -3.83
CA ILE A 258 -8.60 -24.21 -3.97
C ILE A 258 -8.91 -25.47 -4.77
N TYR A 259 -7.96 -25.89 -5.60
CA TYR A 259 -8.01 -27.18 -6.27
C TYR A 259 -6.60 -27.72 -6.52
N LYS A 260 -6.52 -29.04 -6.69
CA LYS A 260 -5.30 -29.74 -7.08
C LYS A 260 -5.43 -30.16 -8.55
N ASP A 261 -4.47 -29.76 -9.37
CA ASP A 261 -4.33 -30.29 -10.72
C ASP A 261 -3.91 -31.78 -10.65
N LYS A 262 -4.76 -32.65 -11.15
CA LYS A 262 -4.54 -34.10 -11.09
C LYS A 262 -3.42 -34.58 -12.01
N GLU A 263 -3.13 -33.85 -13.09
CA GLU A 263 -2.13 -34.24 -14.09
C GLU A 263 -0.72 -33.90 -13.60
N ASN A 264 -0.53 -32.72 -13.05
CA ASN A 264 0.77 -32.18 -12.67
C ASN A 264 1.02 -32.17 -11.15
N GLY A 265 0.02 -32.50 -10.34
CA GLY A 265 0.12 -32.51 -8.88
C GLY A 265 0.26 -31.14 -8.25
N ARG A 266 0.05 -30.05 -9.03
CA ARG A 266 0.16 -28.66 -8.57
C ARG A 266 -1.11 -28.19 -7.87
N TYR A 267 -0.95 -27.21 -6.98
CA TYR A 267 -2.05 -26.65 -6.20
C TYR A 267 -2.34 -25.22 -6.65
N PHE A 268 -3.61 -24.87 -6.78
CA PHE A 268 -4.04 -23.57 -7.27
C PHE A 268 -5.04 -22.88 -6.35
N LEU A 269 -4.96 -21.55 -6.32
CA LEU A 269 -5.91 -20.65 -5.65
C LEU A 269 -6.66 -19.84 -6.70
N LYS A 270 -8.00 -19.90 -6.69
CA LYS A 270 -8.88 -19.01 -7.46
C LYS A 270 -9.22 -17.77 -6.66
N LEU A 271 -9.20 -16.62 -7.30
CA LEU A 271 -9.58 -15.36 -6.66
C LEU A 271 -10.24 -14.40 -7.66
N ASN A 272 -11.24 -13.66 -7.20
CA ASN A 272 -11.91 -12.63 -7.96
C ASN A 272 -11.25 -11.27 -7.69
N ARG A 273 -10.85 -10.56 -8.73
CA ARG A 273 -10.22 -9.24 -8.60
C ARG A 273 -11.25 -8.12 -8.46
N VAL A 274 -10.94 -7.12 -7.63
CA VAL A 274 -11.86 -5.98 -7.41
C VAL A 274 -11.99 -5.11 -8.66
N LYS A 275 -10.98 -5.04 -9.52
CA LYS A 275 -10.95 -4.12 -10.66
C LYS A 275 -11.56 -4.65 -11.97
N VAL A 276 -12.07 -5.87 -12.01
CA VAL A 276 -12.66 -6.48 -13.24
C VAL A 276 -13.83 -5.65 -13.81
N LYS A 277 -14.59 -4.94 -12.98
CA LYS A 277 -15.70 -4.08 -13.42
C LYS A 277 -15.28 -2.81 -14.18
N LEU A 278 -13.99 -2.51 -14.27
CA LEU A 278 -13.49 -1.27 -14.92
C LEU A 278 -13.22 -1.43 -16.42
N GLU A 279 -13.33 -2.65 -16.97
CA GLU A 279 -13.08 -2.91 -18.40
C GLU A 279 -14.13 -2.28 -19.32
N ASN A 280 -15.35 -2.02 -18.84
CA ASN A 280 -16.42 -1.38 -19.61
C ASN A 280 -16.42 0.15 -19.48
N ARG A 281 -15.45 0.75 -18.81
CA ARG A 281 -15.36 2.19 -18.68
C ARG A 281 -14.51 2.77 -19.76
N MET A 282 -15.06 3.84 -20.33
CA MET A 282 -14.43 4.68 -21.31
C MET A 282 -12.92 4.77 -21.14
N VAL A 283 -12.30 4.48 -22.26
CA VAL A 283 -10.89 4.68 -22.57
C VAL A 283 -10.28 5.77 -21.69
N SER A 284 -9.58 5.34 -20.66
CA SER A 284 -8.66 6.21 -19.95
C SER A 284 -7.76 6.87 -21.01
N ARG A 285 -7.53 8.17 -20.88
CA ARG A 285 -6.62 8.98 -21.71
C ARG A 285 -5.16 8.46 -21.73
N SER A 286 -4.89 7.27 -21.22
CA SER A 286 -3.60 6.59 -21.28
C SER A 286 -3.52 5.80 -22.58
N SER A 287 -2.53 6.08 -23.40
CA SER A 287 -2.20 5.35 -24.63
C SER A 287 -1.66 3.93 -24.36
N ARG A 288 -1.47 3.53 -23.11
CA ARG A 288 -0.92 2.24 -22.73
C ARG A 288 -2.01 1.19 -22.57
N PRO A 289 -1.79 -0.07 -23.04
CA PRO A 289 -2.73 -1.16 -22.88
C PRO A 289 -2.93 -1.51 -21.38
N SER A 290 -4.14 -1.97 -21.04
CA SER A 290 -4.44 -2.45 -19.68
C SER A 290 -3.83 -3.82 -19.44
N ILE A 291 -3.15 -4.00 -18.32
CA ILE A 291 -2.55 -5.28 -17.94
C ILE A 291 -3.66 -6.25 -17.49
N PRO A 292 -3.69 -7.50 -18.00
CA PRO A 292 -4.67 -8.50 -17.60
C PRO A 292 -4.52 -8.88 -16.12
N LEU A 293 -5.63 -9.24 -15.49
CA LEU A 293 -5.65 -9.62 -14.08
C LEU A 293 -5.63 -11.15 -13.93
N LEU A 294 -4.69 -11.66 -13.15
CA LEU A 294 -4.68 -13.10 -12.80
C LEU A 294 -5.83 -13.42 -11.85
N THR A 295 -6.61 -14.42 -12.20
CA THR A 295 -7.70 -14.98 -11.41
C THR A 295 -7.36 -16.33 -10.79
N GLU A 296 -6.30 -16.97 -11.24
CA GLU A 296 -5.76 -18.21 -10.69
C GLU A 296 -4.26 -18.07 -10.43
N ILE A 297 -3.80 -18.57 -9.30
CA ILE A 297 -2.40 -18.46 -8.87
C ILE A 297 -1.97 -19.81 -8.29
N GLU A 298 -0.81 -20.30 -8.70
CA GLU A 298 -0.20 -21.49 -8.10
C GLU A 298 0.22 -21.19 -6.65
N ILE A 299 -0.08 -22.12 -5.75
CA ILE A 299 0.23 -22.03 -4.32
C ILE A 299 0.96 -23.29 -3.85
N THR A 300 1.63 -23.19 -2.71
CA THR A 300 2.30 -24.35 -2.10
C THR A 300 1.30 -25.28 -1.42
N GLU A 301 1.69 -26.54 -1.25
CA GLU A 301 0.87 -27.57 -0.61
C GLU A 301 0.49 -27.19 0.84
N ASP A 302 1.39 -26.57 1.59
CA ASP A 302 1.12 -26.13 2.96
C ASP A 302 0.03 -25.04 3.02
N ILE A 303 0.01 -24.11 2.07
CA ILE A 303 -1.05 -23.10 1.94
C ILE A 303 -2.37 -23.76 1.53
N TYR A 304 -2.33 -24.69 0.57
CA TYR A 304 -3.50 -25.46 0.17
C TYR A 304 -4.12 -26.18 1.38
N ASN A 305 -3.32 -26.94 2.12
CA ASN A 305 -3.76 -27.72 3.28
C ASN A 305 -4.33 -26.81 4.38
N LEU A 306 -3.71 -25.65 4.64
CA LEU A 306 -4.20 -24.67 5.62
C LEU A 306 -5.59 -24.13 5.25
N ILE A 307 -5.81 -23.82 3.97
CA ILE A 307 -7.10 -23.33 3.48
C ILE A 307 -8.15 -24.44 3.52
N ASP A 308 -7.81 -25.66 3.10
CA ASP A 308 -8.69 -26.83 3.12
C ASP A 308 -9.15 -27.16 4.55
N GLU A 309 -8.20 -27.13 5.50
CA GLU A 309 -8.52 -27.30 6.93
C GLU A 309 -9.50 -26.24 7.42
N TYR A 310 -9.29 -24.96 7.07
CA TYR A 310 -10.21 -23.88 7.44
C TYR A 310 -11.61 -24.07 6.82
N ILE A 311 -11.70 -24.49 5.56
CA ILE A 311 -12.97 -24.77 4.89
C ILE A 311 -13.73 -25.88 5.61
N LYS A 312 -13.05 -26.98 5.99
CA LYS A 312 -13.62 -28.09 6.74
C LYS A 312 -14.10 -27.68 8.14
N GLU A 313 -13.29 -26.92 8.87
CA GLU A 313 -13.67 -26.42 10.20
C GLU A 313 -14.88 -25.49 10.20
N THR A 314 -15.16 -24.85 9.08
CA THR A 314 -16.25 -23.88 8.91
C THR A 314 -17.36 -24.41 7.99
N GLU A 315 -17.44 -25.73 7.81
CA GLU A 315 -18.39 -26.38 6.90
C GLU A 315 -19.87 -26.16 7.30
N PHE A 316 -20.15 -25.92 8.57
CA PHE A 316 -21.50 -25.61 9.05
C PHE A 316 -22.07 -24.28 8.52
N ASP A 317 -21.24 -23.38 7.95
CA ASP A 317 -21.65 -22.14 7.26
C ASP A 317 -21.45 -22.29 5.74
N ASN A 318 -22.19 -23.22 5.13
CA ASN A 318 -22.03 -23.58 3.73
C ASN A 318 -22.60 -22.57 2.74
N ASP A 319 -23.53 -21.72 3.17
CA ASP A 319 -24.21 -20.75 2.31
C ASP A 319 -23.37 -19.51 1.99
N ARG A 320 -22.17 -19.43 2.54
CA ARG A 320 -21.26 -18.28 2.28
C ARG A 320 -20.65 -18.35 0.88
N GLU A 321 -20.56 -17.20 0.25
CA GLU A 321 -19.93 -17.06 -1.08
C GLU A 321 -18.40 -17.00 -1.02
N ASN A 322 -17.85 -16.50 0.09
CA ASN A 322 -16.43 -16.20 0.25
C ASN A 322 -15.73 -17.18 1.19
N LEU A 323 -14.40 -17.28 1.07
CA LEU A 323 -13.58 -18.16 1.90
C LEU A 323 -13.81 -17.93 3.40
N PHE A 324 -13.72 -16.68 3.86
CA PHE A 324 -13.86 -16.40 5.30
C PHE A 324 -15.32 -16.32 5.73
N SER A 325 -15.63 -17.05 6.82
CA SER A 325 -16.95 -17.10 7.45
C SER A 325 -17.02 -16.10 8.61
N TYR A 326 -17.97 -15.15 8.53
CA TYR A 326 -18.30 -14.27 9.64
C TYR A 326 -19.04 -15.04 10.74
N ASN A 327 -19.98 -15.91 10.35
CA ASN A 327 -20.76 -16.72 11.29
C ASN A 327 -19.86 -17.64 12.12
N ALA A 328 -18.85 -18.27 11.49
CA ALA A 328 -17.89 -19.10 12.20
C ALA A 328 -17.06 -18.27 13.19
N ALA A 329 -16.59 -17.10 12.81
CA ALA A 329 -15.86 -16.23 13.72
C ALA A 329 -16.70 -15.83 14.96
N VAL A 330 -17.99 -15.52 14.76
CA VAL A 330 -18.95 -15.24 15.85
C VAL A 330 -19.19 -16.47 16.72
N GLN A 331 -19.38 -17.64 16.11
CA GLN A 331 -19.64 -18.89 16.84
C GLN A 331 -18.44 -19.28 17.68
N PHE A 332 -17.23 -19.35 17.13
CA PHE A 332 -16.01 -19.70 17.88
C PHE A 332 -15.76 -18.72 19.02
N ARG A 333 -16.00 -17.42 18.80
CA ARG A 333 -15.91 -16.43 19.89
C ARG A 333 -16.92 -16.71 21.00
N ARG A 334 -18.16 -17.06 20.69
CA ARG A 334 -19.18 -17.41 21.71
C ARG A 334 -18.78 -18.65 22.49
N GLU A 335 -18.23 -19.66 21.83
CA GLU A 335 -17.72 -20.88 22.47
C GLU A 335 -16.54 -20.56 23.39
N TYR A 336 -15.60 -19.74 22.93
CA TYR A 336 -14.46 -19.29 23.75
C TYR A 336 -14.91 -18.54 25.01
N ILE A 337 -15.86 -17.62 24.91
CA ILE A 337 -16.41 -16.87 26.05
C ILE A 337 -17.08 -17.80 27.06
N LYS A 338 -17.81 -18.82 26.59
CA LYS A 338 -18.43 -19.81 27.48
C LYS A 338 -17.40 -20.61 28.28
N LEU A 339 -16.33 -21.06 27.63
CA LEU A 339 -15.24 -21.81 28.28
C LEU A 339 -14.47 -20.93 29.28
N ASN A 340 -14.25 -19.66 28.97
CA ASN A 340 -13.56 -18.71 29.83
C ASN A 340 -14.47 -18.06 30.90
N ARG A 341 -15.59 -18.68 31.24
CA ARG A 341 -16.53 -18.24 32.30
C ARG A 341 -16.98 -16.78 32.16
N GLY A 342 -17.22 -16.33 30.93
CA GLY A 342 -17.70 -14.99 30.62
C GLY A 342 -16.63 -13.89 30.60
N LYS A 343 -15.35 -14.19 30.79
CA LYS A 343 -14.30 -13.23 30.57
C LYS A 343 -14.11 -12.98 29.07
N GLU A 344 -14.46 -11.79 28.64
CA GLU A 344 -14.33 -11.39 27.25
C GLU A 344 -12.94 -10.84 26.97
N SER A 345 -12.00 -11.70 26.50
CA SER A 345 -10.65 -11.28 26.11
C SER A 345 -10.54 -11.05 24.60
N ILE A 346 -11.35 -11.74 23.78
CA ILE A 346 -11.30 -11.61 22.34
C ILE A 346 -12.47 -10.72 21.88
N THR A 347 -12.12 -9.50 21.45
CA THR A 347 -13.08 -8.55 20.90
C THR A 347 -12.87 -8.38 19.40
N PHE A 348 -13.93 -8.44 18.62
CA PHE A 348 -13.93 -8.00 17.25
C PHE A 348 -15.25 -7.29 16.91
N CYS A 349 -15.21 -6.43 15.91
CA CYS A 349 -16.35 -5.64 15.52
C CYS A 349 -17.48 -6.55 15.03
N THR A 350 -18.61 -6.55 15.74
CA THR A 350 -19.86 -7.12 15.24
C THR A 350 -20.51 -6.09 14.33
N HIS A 351 -20.87 -6.50 13.11
CA HIS A 351 -21.63 -5.61 12.23
C HIS A 351 -23.03 -5.39 12.80
N ASP A 352 -23.55 -4.20 12.57
CA ASP A 352 -24.92 -3.88 12.96
C ASP A 352 -25.87 -4.74 12.11
N ILE A 353 -26.47 -5.74 12.73
CA ILE A 353 -27.25 -6.84 12.14
C ILE A 353 -28.43 -6.34 11.25
N LYS A 354 -28.77 -5.06 11.35
CA LYS A 354 -29.92 -4.46 10.67
C LYS A 354 -29.73 -4.29 9.14
N PHE A 355 -28.52 -4.40 8.58
CA PHE A 355 -28.27 -3.76 7.29
C PHE A 355 -27.86 -4.63 6.12
N LYS A 356 -27.47 -5.86 6.22
CA LYS A 356 -27.31 -6.83 5.13
C LYS A 356 -26.64 -8.14 5.59
N LYS A 357 -26.70 -9.17 4.69
CA LYS A 357 -26.02 -10.45 4.80
C LYS A 357 -24.64 -10.29 5.46
N GLU A 358 -24.49 -10.84 6.65
CA GLU A 358 -23.27 -10.77 7.44
C GLU A 358 -22.11 -11.34 6.63
N SER A 359 -21.11 -10.55 6.35
CA SER A 359 -19.94 -11.01 5.62
C SER A 359 -18.65 -10.62 6.32
N PHE A 360 -17.64 -11.46 6.18
CA PHE A 360 -16.33 -11.23 6.76
C PHE A 360 -15.66 -10.02 6.06
N SER A 361 -15.51 -8.91 6.79
CA SER A 361 -15.02 -7.66 6.24
C SER A 361 -13.60 -7.35 6.67
N ARG A 362 -12.98 -6.36 5.99
CA ARG A 362 -11.70 -5.78 6.43
C ARG A 362 -11.74 -5.33 7.89
N THR A 363 -12.89 -4.82 8.37
CA THR A 363 -13.04 -4.36 9.75
C THR A 363 -12.94 -5.51 10.74
N VAL A 364 -13.57 -6.65 10.43
CA VAL A 364 -13.45 -7.88 11.23
C VAL A 364 -12.00 -8.36 11.27
N MET A 365 -11.33 -8.45 10.11
CA MET A 365 -9.92 -8.85 10.04
C MET A 365 -9.01 -7.90 10.84
N SER A 366 -9.25 -6.59 10.76
CA SER A 366 -8.49 -5.59 11.52
C SER A 366 -8.70 -5.74 13.03
N SER A 367 -9.92 -6.05 13.45
CA SER A 367 -10.22 -6.28 14.87
C SER A 367 -9.61 -7.57 15.38
N LEU A 368 -9.59 -8.64 14.56
CA LEU A 368 -8.88 -9.88 14.88
C LEU A 368 -7.37 -9.63 15.03
N LEU A 369 -6.76 -8.88 14.11
CA LEU A 369 -5.34 -8.56 14.20
C LEU A 369 -5.03 -7.76 15.47
N LYS A 370 -5.86 -6.77 15.80
CA LYS A 370 -5.72 -6.01 17.04
C LYS A 370 -5.83 -6.90 18.28
N SER A 371 -6.82 -7.80 18.30
CA SER A 371 -7.01 -8.75 19.39
C SER A 371 -5.85 -9.74 19.52
N PHE A 372 -5.31 -10.22 18.39
CA PHE A 372 -4.13 -11.08 18.37
C PHE A 372 -2.90 -10.39 18.96
N TYR A 373 -2.68 -9.11 18.62
CA TYR A 373 -1.61 -8.34 19.24
C TYR A 373 -1.78 -8.26 20.76
N THR A 374 -2.95 -7.88 21.25
CA THR A 374 -3.18 -7.72 22.69
C THR A 374 -3.08 -9.05 23.44
N ASN A 375 -3.83 -10.06 22.99
CA ASN A 375 -3.97 -11.30 23.78
C ASN A 375 -2.81 -12.28 23.58
N ILE A 376 -2.21 -12.29 22.39
CA ILE A 376 -1.16 -13.24 22.06
C ILE A 376 0.21 -12.58 22.12
N VAL A 377 0.45 -11.54 21.32
CA VAL A 377 1.79 -10.94 21.23
C VAL A 377 2.21 -10.28 22.55
N GLU A 378 1.32 -9.45 23.10
CA GLU A 378 1.61 -8.68 24.33
C GLU A 378 1.43 -9.54 25.60
N ASP A 379 0.26 -10.21 25.75
CA ASP A 379 -0.06 -10.92 27.00
C ASP A 379 0.62 -12.29 27.10
N LYS A 380 0.54 -13.15 26.05
CA LYS A 380 1.12 -14.51 26.13
C LYS A 380 2.62 -14.55 25.89
N TYR A 381 3.11 -13.81 24.87
CA TYR A 381 4.53 -13.82 24.52
C TYR A 381 5.33 -12.70 25.18
N ASN A 382 4.69 -11.77 25.87
CA ASN A 382 5.28 -10.60 26.55
C ASN A 382 6.23 -9.81 25.63
N VAL A 383 5.83 -9.62 24.35
CA VAL A 383 6.61 -8.90 23.35
C VAL A 383 6.03 -7.50 23.17
N HIS A 384 6.84 -6.48 23.52
CA HIS A 384 6.51 -5.09 23.25
C HIS A 384 6.98 -4.70 21.85
N HIS A 385 6.23 -3.83 21.18
CA HIS A 385 6.46 -3.37 19.83
C HIS A 385 6.32 -1.85 19.73
N ASP A 386 7.18 -1.24 18.92
CA ASP A 386 7.13 0.19 18.64
C ASP A 386 6.04 0.50 17.62
N LYS A 387 5.82 -0.39 16.66
CA LYS A 387 4.83 -0.24 15.61
C LYS A 387 4.20 -1.57 15.21
N LYS A 388 2.88 -1.68 15.37
CA LYS A 388 2.10 -2.86 14.96
C LYS A 388 2.04 -2.97 13.43
N ILE A 389 2.11 -4.20 12.92
CA ILE A 389 1.85 -4.50 11.51
C ILE A 389 0.39 -4.20 11.21
N ASN A 390 0.13 -3.48 10.14
CA ASN A 390 -1.21 -3.27 9.62
C ASN A 390 -1.50 -4.23 8.47
N LEU A 391 -2.76 -4.56 8.25
CA LEU A 391 -3.17 -5.49 7.20
C LEU A 391 -2.64 -5.13 5.79
N GLY A 392 -2.47 -3.83 5.51
CA GLY A 392 -1.95 -3.36 4.21
C GLY A 392 -0.43 -3.40 4.08
N ASP A 393 0.32 -3.56 5.18
CA ASP A 393 1.78 -3.52 5.14
C ASP A 393 2.35 -4.75 4.43
N LEU A 394 1.72 -5.91 4.64
CA LEU A 394 2.13 -7.17 4.01
C LEU A 394 2.15 -7.10 2.48
N ARG A 395 1.18 -6.39 1.88
CA ARG A 395 1.16 -6.16 0.44
C ARG A 395 2.37 -5.35 -0.03
N HIS A 396 2.78 -4.32 0.72
CA HIS A 396 3.98 -3.54 0.40
C HIS A 396 5.25 -4.40 0.49
N LEU A 397 5.35 -5.23 1.53
CA LEU A 397 6.47 -6.16 1.71
C LEU A 397 6.56 -7.17 0.56
N ALA A 398 5.44 -7.78 0.16
CA ALA A 398 5.41 -8.72 -0.95
C ALA A 398 5.81 -8.07 -2.29
N PHE A 399 5.32 -6.87 -2.59
CA PHE A 399 5.73 -6.13 -3.79
C PHE A 399 7.22 -5.82 -3.78
N SER A 400 7.74 -5.30 -2.67
CA SER A 400 9.16 -4.96 -2.55
C SER A 400 10.03 -6.21 -2.73
N SER A 401 9.63 -7.34 -2.14
CA SER A 401 10.33 -8.62 -2.29
C SER A 401 10.42 -9.04 -3.76
N LEU A 402 9.30 -9.00 -4.50
CA LEU A 402 9.26 -9.36 -5.93
C LEU A 402 10.13 -8.43 -6.79
N VAL A 403 10.08 -7.11 -6.53
CA VAL A 403 10.92 -6.14 -7.24
C VAL A 403 12.41 -6.45 -7.05
N TYR A 404 12.85 -6.71 -5.82
CA TYR A 404 14.28 -6.97 -5.53
C TYR A 404 14.73 -8.39 -5.93
N GLN A 405 13.79 -9.29 -6.19
CA GLN A 405 14.07 -10.57 -6.86
C GLN A 405 14.24 -10.43 -8.37
N GLY A 406 14.03 -9.23 -8.93
CA GLY A 406 14.13 -8.98 -10.37
C GLY A 406 12.98 -9.58 -11.19
N VAL A 407 11.83 -9.80 -10.55
CA VAL A 407 10.62 -10.28 -11.26
C VAL A 407 10.16 -9.18 -12.22
N ASN A 408 9.70 -9.57 -13.40
CA ASN A 408 9.22 -8.64 -14.41
C ASN A 408 8.08 -7.75 -13.84
N PRO A 409 8.13 -6.42 -14.00
CA PRO A 409 7.08 -5.52 -13.51
C PRO A 409 5.67 -5.85 -14.01
N ILE A 410 5.51 -6.42 -15.19
CA ILE A 410 4.20 -6.88 -15.70
C ILE A 410 3.68 -8.04 -14.85
N ASP A 411 4.52 -9.04 -14.56
CA ASP A 411 4.15 -10.19 -13.72
C ASP A 411 3.80 -9.73 -12.30
N ILE A 412 4.57 -8.78 -11.76
CA ILE A 412 4.28 -8.16 -10.45
C ILE A 412 2.93 -7.45 -10.49
N ALA A 413 2.62 -6.72 -11.58
CA ALA A 413 1.34 -6.05 -11.75
C ALA A 413 0.18 -7.05 -11.84
N MET A 414 0.35 -8.12 -12.61
CA MET A 414 -0.64 -9.21 -12.76
C MET A 414 -0.91 -9.88 -11.41
N LEU A 415 0.13 -10.28 -10.69
CA LEU A 415 0.03 -10.86 -9.33
C LEU A 415 -0.63 -9.91 -8.34
N GLY A 416 -0.31 -8.64 -8.40
CA GLY A 416 -0.84 -7.61 -7.51
C GLY A 416 -2.21 -7.07 -7.90
N GLY A 417 -2.75 -7.48 -9.04
CA GLY A 417 -4.03 -6.96 -9.56
C GLY A 417 -3.94 -5.48 -9.92
N HIS A 418 -2.86 -5.06 -10.58
CA HIS A 418 -2.68 -3.73 -11.14
C HIS A 418 -2.95 -3.78 -12.64
N THR A 419 -3.81 -2.87 -13.11
CA THR A 419 -4.08 -2.70 -14.54
C THR A 419 -3.12 -1.73 -15.21
N ARG A 420 -2.22 -1.09 -14.44
CA ARG A 420 -1.22 -0.12 -14.91
C ARG A 420 0.09 -0.25 -14.14
N LEU A 421 1.21 -0.10 -14.82
CA LEU A 421 2.55 -0.16 -14.24
C LEU A 421 2.83 0.98 -13.25
N GLU A 422 2.32 2.18 -13.53
CA GLU A 422 2.54 3.37 -12.69
C GLU A 422 2.07 3.16 -11.24
N THR A 423 1.16 2.21 -11.03
CA THR A 423 0.69 1.87 -9.68
C THR A 423 1.78 1.22 -8.82
N GLN A 424 2.87 0.74 -9.44
CA GLN A 424 3.98 0.09 -8.72
C GLN A 424 4.99 1.08 -8.13
N ASP A 425 4.98 2.34 -8.56
CA ASP A 425 5.89 3.38 -8.07
C ASP A 425 5.93 3.49 -6.53
N HIS A 426 4.79 3.25 -5.88
CA HIS A 426 4.68 3.29 -4.42
C HIS A 426 5.37 2.13 -3.68
N TYR A 427 5.82 1.10 -4.38
CA TYR A 427 6.40 -0.11 -3.78
C TYR A 427 7.91 -0.23 -4.01
N VAL A 428 8.45 0.52 -4.96
CA VAL A 428 9.89 0.67 -5.16
C VAL A 428 10.40 1.69 -4.13
N GLY A 429 11.54 1.50 -3.53
CA GLY A 429 12.06 2.42 -2.51
C GLY A 429 12.00 1.85 -1.07
N HIS A 430 11.85 0.55 -0.94
CA HIS A 430 11.83 -0.14 0.35
C HIS A 430 13.04 -1.09 0.56
N ALA A 431 14.14 -0.94 -0.21
CA ALA A 431 15.33 -1.80 -0.10
C ALA A 431 15.92 -1.80 1.32
N ARG A 432 15.78 -0.71 2.04
CA ARG A 432 16.22 -0.63 3.45
C ARG A 432 15.55 -1.68 4.32
N TYR A 433 14.27 -1.97 4.08
CA TYR A 433 13.53 -2.99 4.85
C TYR A 433 14.04 -4.39 4.56
N TYR A 434 14.40 -4.68 3.31
CA TYR A 434 15.03 -5.95 2.95
C TYR A 434 16.37 -6.11 3.67
N ILE A 435 17.22 -5.09 3.66
CA ILE A 435 18.53 -5.09 4.31
C ILE A 435 18.40 -5.28 5.82
N ASP A 436 17.50 -4.53 6.46
CA ASP A 436 17.29 -4.63 7.90
C ASP A 436 16.73 -6.01 8.30
N SER A 437 15.95 -6.69 7.44
CA SER A 437 15.46 -8.04 7.70
C SER A 437 16.59 -9.05 7.82
N GLU A 438 17.52 -9.03 6.89
CA GLU A 438 18.67 -9.91 6.89
C GLU A 438 19.58 -9.68 8.12
N ILE A 439 19.69 -8.41 8.59
CA ILE A 439 20.46 -8.09 9.80
C ILE A 439 19.82 -8.71 11.04
N ILE A 440 18.50 -8.67 11.14
CA ILE A 440 17.81 -9.25 12.30
C ILE A 440 17.94 -10.76 12.31
N ASP A 441 17.83 -11.43 11.17
CA ASP A 441 18.06 -12.88 11.09
C ASP A 441 19.47 -13.26 11.53
N PHE A 442 20.46 -12.46 11.18
CA PHE A 442 21.83 -12.65 11.66
C PHE A 442 21.96 -12.47 13.19
N VAL A 443 21.42 -11.36 13.73
CA VAL A 443 21.50 -11.05 15.17
C VAL A 443 20.72 -12.06 16.02
N THR A 444 19.59 -12.57 15.53
CA THR A 444 18.77 -13.56 16.25
C THR A 444 19.28 -14.99 16.11
N GLY A 445 20.40 -15.22 15.42
CA GLY A 445 21.00 -16.54 15.25
C GLY A 445 20.21 -17.49 14.34
N ARG A 446 19.24 -16.98 13.59
CA ARG A 446 18.55 -17.73 12.53
C ARG A 446 19.54 -17.97 11.41
N LYS A 447 19.98 -19.21 11.25
CA LYS A 447 20.97 -19.61 10.25
C LYS A 447 20.38 -19.47 8.84
N LEU A 448 20.80 -18.45 8.10
CA LEU A 448 20.74 -18.48 6.63
C LEU A 448 21.73 -19.53 6.09
N PRO A 449 21.44 -20.19 4.94
CA PRO A 449 22.41 -21.07 4.28
C PRO A 449 23.69 -20.27 4.02
N ARG A 450 24.76 -20.65 4.69
CA ARG A 450 26.06 -20.00 4.60
C ARG A 450 26.81 -20.55 3.40
N GLU A 451 26.47 -20.11 2.23
CA GLU A 451 27.35 -20.31 1.08
C GLU A 451 27.85 -18.93 0.65
N ASN A 452 29.16 -18.69 0.80
CA ASN A 452 29.96 -17.60 0.26
C ASN A 452 30.15 -16.29 1.04
N TYR A 453 29.93 -16.23 2.34
CA TYR A 453 30.41 -15.06 3.09
C TYR A 453 31.83 -15.31 3.65
N ARG A 454 32.80 -14.44 3.26
CA ARG A 454 34.09 -14.33 3.94
C ARG A 454 33.84 -14.10 5.43
N ASP A 455 34.67 -14.67 6.31
CA ASP A 455 34.55 -14.45 7.75
C ASP A 455 34.40 -12.93 8.04
N SER A 456 33.43 -12.58 8.89
CA SER A 456 33.20 -11.18 9.25
C SER A 456 34.44 -10.60 9.92
N LEU A 457 34.59 -9.27 9.85
CA LEU A 457 35.72 -8.57 10.47
C LEU A 457 35.87 -8.92 11.96
N ALA A 458 34.76 -9.00 12.70
CA ALA A 458 34.77 -9.35 14.11
C ALA A 458 35.16 -10.81 14.36
N ILE A 459 34.66 -11.74 13.55
CA ILE A 459 35.09 -13.16 13.61
C ILE A 459 36.58 -13.26 13.31
N LYS A 460 37.08 -12.47 12.37
CA LYS A 460 38.49 -12.40 12.03
C LYS A 460 39.30 -11.89 13.20
N ILE A 461 38.87 -10.81 13.86
CA ILE A 461 39.52 -10.24 15.05
C ILE A 461 39.40 -11.18 16.26
N LEU A 462 38.29 -11.93 16.43
CA LEU A 462 38.08 -12.88 17.54
C LEU A 462 38.75 -14.24 17.34
N LYS A 463 38.78 -14.77 16.11
CA LYS A 463 39.42 -16.07 15.83
C LYS A 463 40.93 -16.00 15.88
N GLU A 464 41.50 -14.86 15.62
CA GLU A 464 42.93 -14.64 15.68
C GLU A 464 43.37 -14.10 17.07
N THR A 465 43.08 -14.85 18.14
CA THR A 465 43.85 -14.75 19.39
C THR A 465 45.33 -15.00 19.17
N SER A 466 45.73 -15.43 17.97
CA SER A 466 47.07 -15.53 17.44
C SER A 466 47.43 -14.37 16.50
N TRP A 467 46.71 -13.26 16.52
CA TRP A 467 47.04 -12.07 15.73
C TRP A 467 48.28 -11.46 16.31
N ASN A 468 49.40 -11.99 15.88
CA ASN A 468 50.68 -11.47 16.27
C ASN A 468 50.79 -10.05 15.74
N PRO A 469 51.01 -9.06 16.63
CA PRO A 469 51.36 -7.74 16.17
C PRO A 469 52.56 -7.83 15.23
N PRO A 470 52.63 -7.00 14.21
CA PRO A 470 53.82 -6.95 13.36
C PRO A 470 55.06 -6.77 14.23
N LYS A 471 56.13 -7.43 13.89
CA LYS A 471 57.37 -7.42 14.69
C LYS A 471 57.88 -6.01 14.98
N SER A 472 57.56 -5.07 14.09
CA SER A 472 57.84 -3.64 14.24
C SER A 472 56.75 -2.85 13.54
N LEU A 473 56.08 -1.92 14.24
CA LEU A 473 55.13 -1.00 13.65
C LEU A 473 55.80 0.03 12.71
N SER A 474 57.09 0.26 12.87
CA SER A 474 57.87 1.15 11.98
C SER A 474 57.99 0.61 10.55
N ASP A 475 57.80 -0.70 10.37
CA ASP A 475 57.94 -1.36 9.07
C ASP A 475 56.58 -1.54 8.36
N CYS A 476 55.51 -1.01 8.95
CA CYS A 476 54.14 -1.10 8.43
C CYS A 476 53.64 0.27 7.96
N ASN A 477 52.88 0.28 6.88
CA ASN A 477 52.27 1.50 6.37
C ASN A 477 50.96 1.78 7.11
N PRO A 478 50.74 3.00 7.66
CA PRO A 478 49.44 3.37 8.23
C PRO A 478 48.36 3.35 7.13
N THR A 479 47.18 2.85 7.47
CA THR A 479 46.06 2.77 6.54
C THR A 479 45.19 4.02 6.59
N GLU A 480 44.42 4.28 5.52
CA GLU A 480 43.58 5.48 5.40
C GLU A 480 42.43 5.53 6.43
N ASP A 481 42.09 4.41 7.07
CA ASP A 481 41.15 4.38 8.19
C ASP A 481 41.65 5.13 9.44
N GLY A 482 42.91 5.51 9.47
CA GLY A 482 43.53 6.24 10.57
C GLY A 482 43.67 5.46 11.88
N VAL A 483 43.54 4.14 11.82
CA VAL A 483 43.54 3.23 12.99
C VAL A 483 44.44 2.04 12.76
N GLY A 484 44.44 1.50 11.54
CA GLY A 484 45.14 0.28 11.18
C GLY A 484 46.49 0.51 10.48
N TYR A 485 47.17 -0.62 10.28
CA TYR A 485 48.43 -0.72 9.58
C TYR A 485 48.37 -1.81 8.52
N CYS A 486 48.90 -1.54 7.35
CA CYS A 486 49.06 -2.53 6.29
C CYS A 486 50.40 -3.25 6.47
N VAL A 487 50.33 -4.59 6.65
CA VAL A 487 51.52 -5.46 6.75
C VAL A 487 51.85 -6.14 5.42
N ALA A 488 51.27 -5.66 4.31
CA ALA A 488 51.54 -6.17 2.97
C ALA A 488 52.96 -5.78 2.53
N ASP A 489 53.63 -6.71 1.83
CA ASP A 489 54.86 -6.43 1.09
C ASP A 489 54.44 -5.72 -0.22
N THR A 490 54.60 -4.39 -0.26
CA THR A 490 54.19 -3.56 -1.40
C THR A 490 54.86 -3.93 -2.73
N GLU A 491 55.97 -4.70 -2.69
CA GLU A 491 56.62 -5.21 -3.90
C GLU A 491 55.97 -6.50 -4.44
N LYS A 492 55.23 -7.23 -3.60
CA LYS A 492 54.65 -8.55 -3.92
C LYS A 492 53.13 -8.63 -3.83
N ASP A 493 52.52 -7.78 -3.05
CA ASP A 493 51.11 -7.80 -2.78
C ASP A 493 50.40 -6.65 -3.49
N GLU A 494 49.45 -6.94 -4.39
CA GLU A 494 48.60 -5.93 -5.01
C GLU A 494 47.47 -5.53 -4.06
N CYS A 495 47.14 -4.23 -4.01
CA CYS A 495 46.05 -3.69 -3.22
C CYS A 495 44.84 -3.46 -4.12
N ASP A 496 43.75 -4.20 -3.88
CA ASP A 496 42.52 -4.12 -4.68
C ASP A 496 41.71 -2.85 -4.38
N ASP A 497 41.59 -2.46 -3.09
CA ASP A 497 40.80 -1.32 -2.67
C ASP A 497 41.19 -0.83 -1.27
N VAL A 498 41.73 0.37 -1.20
CA VAL A 498 42.19 1.01 0.05
C VAL A 498 41.05 1.32 1.02
N LEU A 499 39.80 1.48 0.53
CA LEU A 499 38.64 1.72 1.37
C LEU A 499 38.16 0.46 2.10
N LEU A 500 38.67 -0.70 1.71
CA LEU A 500 38.36 -2.00 2.31
C LEU A 500 39.47 -2.51 3.23
N CYS A 501 40.45 -1.67 3.60
CA CYS A 501 41.54 -2.05 4.49
C CYS A 501 41.09 -2.82 5.74
N PRO A 502 40.09 -2.40 6.51
CA PRO A 502 39.62 -3.16 7.68
C PRO A 502 39.18 -4.60 7.38
N TYR A 503 38.87 -4.92 6.13
CA TYR A 503 38.45 -6.25 5.67
C TYR A 503 39.56 -7.05 4.98
N CYS A 504 40.73 -6.42 4.82
CA CYS A 504 41.90 -7.04 4.17
C CYS A 504 42.61 -8.02 5.11
N SER A 505 43.18 -9.11 4.56
CA SER A 505 43.97 -10.09 5.33
C SER A 505 45.32 -9.53 5.82
N LYS A 506 45.77 -8.48 5.21
CA LYS A 506 47.05 -7.79 5.51
C LYS A 506 46.87 -6.58 6.44
N TRP A 507 45.64 -6.33 6.90
CA TRP A 507 45.36 -5.23 7.81
C TRP A 507 45.44 -5.66 9.25
N TRP A 508 46.07 -4.83 10.10
CA TRP A 508 46.16 -5.03 11.54
C TRP A 508 45.87 -3.73 12.27
N CYS A 509 45.20 -3.80 13.43
CA CYS A 509 45.07 -2.67 14.35
C CYS A 509 45.23 -3.12 15.80
N GLU A 510 45.62 -2.20 16.67
CA GLU A 510 45.61 -2.47 18.09
C GLU A 510 44.18 -2.59 18.62
N PRO A 511 43.82 -3.69 19.31
CA PRO A 511 42.45 -3.95 19.73
C PRO A 511 42.06 -3.14 20.98
N THR A 512 41.99 -1.82 20.86
CA THR A 512 41.54 -0.89 21.91
C THR A 512 40.13 -0.39 21.66
N ASN A 513 39.45 0.08 22.71
CA ASN A 513 38.11 0.68 22.56
C ASN A 513 38.14 1.92 21.64
N GLU A 514 39.22 2.69 21.69
CA GLU A 514 39.42 3.87 20.82
C GLU A 514 39.52 3.44 19.36
N SER A 515 40.33 2.41 19.06
CA SER A 515 40.43 1.83 17.71
C SER A 515 39.10 1.34 17.20
N PHE A 516 38.31 0.65 18.02
CA PHE A 516 36.98 0.17 17.64
C PHE A 516 35.99 1.30 17.32
N ILE A 517 36.02 2.41 18.07
CA ILE A 517 35.21 3.60 17.79
C ILE A 517 35.61 4.21 16.45
N LYS A 518 36.93 4.37 16.20
CA LYS A 518 37.45 4.93 14.94
C LYS A 518 37.10 4.06 13.74
N ILE A 519 37.28 2.73 13.84
CA ILE A 519 36.94 1.78 12.77
C ILE A 519 35.44 1.83 12.46
N ARG A 520 34.58 1.85 13.47
CA ARG A 520 33.14 1.97 13.27
C ARG A 520 32.78 3.22 12.51
N LYS A 521 33.33 4.36 12.90
CA LYS A 521 33.10 5.63 12.22
C LYS A 521 33.59 5.58 10.78
N TYR A 522 34.78 5.02 10.55
CA TYR A 522 35.34 4.87 9.21
C TYR A 522 34.44 4.02 8.31
N ILE A 523 33.97 2.86 8.80
CA ILE A 523 33.06 1.98 8.06
C ILE A 523 31.73 2.69 7.76
N GLU A 524 31.20 3.45 8.71
CA GLU A 524 29.96 4.19 8.54
C GLU A 524 30.09 5.29 7.48
N ASP A 525 31.17 6.07 7.54
CA ASP A 525 31.40 7.22 6.65
C ASP A 525 31.83 6.79 5.23
N ASN A 526 32.68 5.78 5.09
CA ASN A 526 33.30 5.43 3.81
C ASN A 526 32.67 4.21 3.09
N ASN A 527 31.99 3.33 3.82
CA ASN A 527 31.39 2.15 3.23
C ASN A 527 29.85 2.20 3.26
N ILE A 528 29.25 2.50 4.42
CA ILE A 528 27.78 2.43 4.58
C ILE A 528 27.09 3.64 3.94
N SER A 529 27.51 4.86 4.31
CA SER A 529 26.82 6.08 3.87
C SER A 529 26.87 6.29 2.34
N PRO A 530 28.02 6.09 1.65
CA PRO A 530 28.08 6.16 0.19
C PRO A 530 27.24 5.09 -0.49
N LEU A 531 27.26 3.86 0.04
CA LEU A 531 26.52 2.74 -0.53
C LEU A 531 25.00 2.93 -0.36
N MET A 532 24.54 3.48 0.76
CA MET A 532 23.14 3.86 0.96
C MET A 532 22.69 4.91 -0.06
N LYS A 533 23.50 5.94 -0.30
CA LYS A 533 23.21 6.95 -1.33
C LYS A 533 23.13 6.36 -2.73
N LEU A 534 24.03 5.44 -3.05
CA LEU A 534 24.03 4.74 -4.34
C LEU A 534 22.76 3.90 -4.52
N ILE A 535 22.33 3.17 -3.49
CA ILE A 535 21.09 2.39 -3.53
C ILE A 535 19.90 3.32 -3.74
N ASP A 536 19.79 4.43 -2.98
CA ASP A 536 18.72 5.41 -3.13
C ASP A 536 18.66 5.98 -4.58
N GLN A 537 19.79 6.26 -5.20
CA GLN A 537 19.88 6.72 -6.60
C GLN A 537 19.43 5.64 -7.59
N GLN A 538 19.87 4.41 -7.38
CA GLN A 538 19.49 3.27 -8.21
C GLN A 538 18.00 2.97 -8.10
N GLU A 539 17.39 3.07 -6.91
CA GLU A 539 15.94 2.94 -6.72
C GLU A 539 15.17 4.02 -7.49
N GLN A 540 15.59 5.28 -7.41
CA GLN A 540 14.96 6.36 -8.18
C GLN A 540 15.07 6.13 -9.69
N PHE A 541 16.20 5.62 -10.15
CA PHE A 541 16.38 5.29 -11.56
C PHE A 541 15.53 4.10 -11.98
N LEU A 542 15.41 3.07 -11.14
CA LEU A 542 14.53 1.93 -11.37
C LEU A 542 13.05 2.37 -11.48
N GLN A 543 12.60 3.26 -10.59
CA GLN A 543 11.26 3.85 -10.67
C GLN A 543 11.03 4.54 -12.02
N LYS A 544 12.00 5.33 -12.45
CA LYS A 544 11.92 6.02 -13.74
C LYS A 544 11.84 5.04 -14.92
N LEU A 545 12.68 4.01 -14.93
CA LEU A 545 12.66 2.98 -15.98
C LEU A 545 11.30 2.26 -16.05
N ILE A 546 10.72 1.90 -14.91
CA ILE A 546 9.40 1.24 -14.87
C ILE A 546 8.30 2.17 -15.40
N LEU A 547 8.38 3.47 -15.11
CA LEU A 547 7.40 4.46 -15.59
C LEU A 547 7.53 4.74 -17.08
N GLU A 548 8.74 4.70 -17.63
CA GLU A 548 9.04 5.00 -19.02
C GLU A 548 9.01 3.77 -19.94
N ALA A 549 9.02 2.55 -19.37
CA ALA A 549 9.05 1.30 -20.12
C ALA A 549 7.90 1.17 -21.12
N GLU A 550 8.22 0.75 -22.33
CA GLU A 550 7.21 0.50 -23.37
C GLU A 550 6.51 -0.84 -23.13
N VAL A 551 5.18 -0.78 -23.18
CA VAL A 551 4.30 -1.95 -23.02
C VAL A 551 3.57 -2.16 -24.35
N VAL A 552 3.82 -3.29 -24.96
CA VAL A 552 3.28 -3.66 -26.28
C VAL A 552 2.27 -4.80 -26.14
N ASN A 553 1.32 -4.85 -27.05
CA ASN A 553 0.39 -5.98 -27.16
C ASN A 553 0.80 -6.85 -28.36
N VAL A 554 1.30 -8.03 -28.07
CA VAL A 554 1.70 -9.02 -29.08
C VAL A 554 0.74 -10.18 -29.02
N ASN A 555 -0.09 -10.37 -30.06
CA ASN A 555 -1.04 -11.47 -30.17
C ASN A 555 -2.02 -11.63 -28.98
N GLY A 556 -2.44 -10.50 -28.38
CA GLY A 556 -3.34 -10.51 -27.21
C GLY A 556 -2.62 -10.67 -25.86
N LEU A 557 -1.31 -10.88 -25.88
CA LEU A 557 -0.47 -10.85 -24.67
C LEU A 557 0.16 -9.47 -24.53
N ILE A 558 0.14 -8.98 -23.31
CA ILE A 558 0.78 -7.72 -22.95
C ILE A 558 2.18 -8.02 -22.45
N GLU A 559 3.15 -7.52 -23.18
CA GLU A 559 4.56 -7.71 -22.90
C GLU A 559 5.27 -6.36 -22.78
N MET A 560 6.32 -6.31 -22.00
CA MET A 560 7.25 -5.19 -21.95
C MET A 560 8.29 -5.38 -23.06
N GLU A 561 8.77 -4.29 -23.66
CA GLU A 561 9.88 -4.39 -24.59
C GLU A 561 11.07 -5.11 -23.94
N GLN A 562 11.67 -6.06 -24.67
CA GLN A 562 12.72 -6.92 -24.10
C GLN A 562 13.89 -6.10 -23.57
N SER A 563 14.29 -5.04 -24.27
CA SER A 563 15.38 -4.15 -23.86
C SER A 563 15.12 -3.46 -22.52
N ASP A 564 13.87 -3.07 -22.25
CA ASP A 564 13.47 -2.41 -21.00
C ASP A 564 13.35 -3.44 -19.86
N SER A 565 12.83 -4.64 -20.16
CA SER A 565 12.78 -5.74 -19.20
C SER A 565 14.19 -6.14 -18.75
N GLU A 566 15.15 -6.23 -19.65
CA GLU A 566 16.55 -6.55 -19.36
C GLU A 566 17.21 -5.46 -18.50
N LYS A 567 17.05 -4.17 -18.85
CA LYS A 567 17.58 -3.04 -18.06
C LYS A 567 17.03 -3.02 -16.64
N ILE A 568 15.73 -3.22 -16.47
CA ILE A 568 15.06 -3.28 -15.16
C ILE A 568 15.63 -4.45 -14.35
N ARG A 569 15.76 -5.63 -14.94
CA ARG A 569 16.31 -6.82 -14.31
C ARG A 569 17.76 -6.61 -13.87
N GLU A 570 18.61 -6.09 -14.74
CA GLU A 570 20.01 -5.79 -14.41
C GLU A 570 20.13 -4.79 -13.27
N LEU A 571 19.32 -3.72 -13.29
CA LEU A 571 19.34 -2.72 -12.24
C LEU A 571 18.83 -3.28 -10.91
N SER A 572 17.80 -4.11 -10.92
CA SER A 572 17.30 -4.82 -9.74
C SER A 572 18.39 -5.71 -9.13
N PHE A 573 19.14 -6.45 -9.94
CA PHE A 573 20.28 -7.24 -9.46
C PHE A 573 21.43 -6.37 -8.91
N LYS A 574 21.72 -5.21 -9.52
CA LYS A 574 22.71 -4.27 -8.99
C LYS A 574 22.28 -3.71 -7.62
N ILE A 575 21.02 -3.33 -7.46
CA ILE A 575 20.46 -2.88 -6.17
C ILE A 575 20.59 -4.00 -5.13
N ARG A 576 20.22 -5.23 -5.48
CA ARG A 576 20.33 -6.39 -4.59
C ARG A 576 21.79 -6.64 -4.19
N SER A 577 22.72 -6.66 -5.11
CA SER A 577 24.15 -6.85 -4.83
C SER A 577 24.69 -5.75 -3.90
N ASN A 578 24.32 -4.49 -4.12
CA ASN A 578 24.70 -3.39 -3.25
C ASN A 578 24.02 -3.51 -1.87
N ALA A 579 22.80 -3.99 -1.81
CA ALA A 579 22.10 -4.26 -0.55
C ALA A 579 22.82 -5.37 0.26
N GLU A 580 23.27 -6.45 -0.39
CA GLU A 580 24.06 -7.51 0.24
C GLU A 580 25.41 -7.00 0.78
N ARG A 581 26.09 -6.11 0.02
CA ARG A 581 27.31 -5.44 0.51
C ARG A 581 27.03 -4.55 1.70
N LEU A 582 25.95 -3.76 1.66
CA LEU A 582 25.56 -2.90 2.77
C LEU A 582 25.24 -3.73 4.03
N LEU A 583 24.57 -4.85 3.86
CA LEU A 583 24.30 -5.82 4.91
C LEU A 583 25.58 -6.33 5.57
N TYR A 584 26.57 -6.70 4.76
CA TYR A 584 27.88 -7.14 5.25
C TYR A 584 28.55 -6.08 6.13
N PHE A 585 28.60 -4.82 5.69
CA PHE A 585 29.19 -3.73 6.48
C PHE A 585 28.41 -3.44 7.78
N LYS A 586 27.08 -3.45 7.73
CA LYS A 586 26.25 -3.26 8.94
C LYS A 586 26.42 -4.39 9.95
N LYS A 587 26.53 -5.65 9.50
CA LYS A 587 26.84 -6.80 10.37
C LYS A 587 28.18 -6.59 11.08
N SER A 588 29.20 -6.19 10.36
CA SER A 588 30.53 -5.89 10.94
C SER A 588 30.47 -4.81 12.01
N LEU A 589 29.66 -3.75 11.82
CA LEU A 589 29.48 -2.71 12.85
C LEU A 589 28.86 -3.26 14.13
N ILE A 590 27.86 -4.16 14.02
CA ILE A 590 27.19 -4.76 15.18
C ILE A 590 28.17 -5.64 15.96
N GLU A 591 28.96 -6.45 15.26
CA GLU A 591 29.95 -7.33 15.86
C GLU A 591 31.04 -6.53 16.57
N ILE A 592 31.57 -5.46 15.98
CA ILE A 592 32.54 -4.55 16.61
C ILE A 592 31.94 -3.89 17.87
N LYS A 593 30.65 -3.52 17.83
CA LYS A 593 29.96 -2.96 19.00
C LYS A 593 29.88 -3.96 20.16
N HIS A 594 29.59 -5.22 19.89
CA HIS A 594 29.55 -6.25 20.94
C HIS A 594 30.91 -6.50 21.58
N MET A 595 32.00 -6.42 20.80
CA MET A 595 33.36 -6.55 21.33
C MET A 595 33.75 -5.42 22.28
N SER A 596 33.31 -4.19 22.01
CA SER A 596 33.58 -3.02 22.87
C SER A 596 32.84 -3.07 24.23
N VAL A 597 31.83 -3.93 24.37
CA VAL A 597 31.04 -4.09 25.62
C VAL A 597 31.55 -5.26 26.49
N LEU A 598 32.29 -6.21 25.90
CA LEU A 598 32.78 -7.41 26.58
C LEU A 598 34.18 -7.22 27.24
N LYS A 599 34.79 -6.06 27.11
CA LYS A 599 36.02 -5.65 27.80
C LYS A 599 35.72 -4.48 28.75
#